data_67444d43c134906a104a710c2850009b
#
_entry.id   67444d43c134906a104a710c2850009b
#
_cell.length_a   1.000
_cell.length_b   1.000
_cell.length_c   1.000
_cell.angle_alpha   90.00
_cell.angle_beta   90.00
_cell.angle_gamma   90.00
#
_symmetry.space_group_name_H-M   'P 1'
#
loop_
_entity.id
_entity.type
_entity.pdbx_description
1 polymer ?
#
loop_
_entity_poly.entity_id
_entity_poly.type
_entity_poly.pdbx_seq_one_letter_code
_entity_poly.pdbx_strand_id
1 'polypeptide(L)'
;MVLSQQRTGSWHIYLINVIARSDSDETISFIVLGIASSGEALLGMTEGGHMKLDAALPPSGLKDVPAIAKAAEEIGFDALWTQETLHDPFLPCALIAEHTTHLNFGTAVAVSFARSPANIAYTAWDLAAQSNGRFILGLGTQVRAHIERRFGQPWPESPVKKLREQIEVIRAFWDCWQNGTKLNYRGEYYKITLMSPFFQPSPLTSPPAPLLKKRGALIPIYIAGVNTGLAKLAGELCEGFHVHPFHSPRYLKEVMLPAIEEGAKKTNRKREDVSVSVTAFVATTPEEMNFARAQISFYASTPSYRPVMDLHGWSGVAEKLSAHASKGEWAEMPMLITDEMLSEFCLVTKEDKLASELKKRYDGIADRLTLYTPFVPRERDEWWRKTIQPFNA
;
A
#
# COMPACT_ATOMS: atom_id res chain seq x y z
N MET A 1 -44.96 -5.12 8.64
CA MET A 1 -43.65 -5.76 8.51
C MET A 1 -43.77 -7.13 9.19
N VAL A 2 -43.84 -8.21 8.44
CA VAL A 2 -43.90 -9.58 8.99
C VAL A 2 -42.62 -10.28 8.53
N LEU A 3 -41.80 -10.71 9.48
CA LEU A 3 -40.58 -11.47 9.24
C LEU A 3 -40.93 -12.98 9.33
N SER A 4 -40.77 -13.71 8.23
CA SER A 4 -40.77 -15.18 8.29
C SER A 4 -39.35 -15.70 7.99
N GLN A 5 -38.88 -16.59 8.84
CA GLN A 5 -37.57 -17.21 8.76
C GLN A 5 -37.71 -18.65 8.22
N GLN A 6 -37.06 -18.94 7.09
CA GLN A 6 -36.85 -20.31 6.63
C GLN A 6 -35.37 -20.67 6.63
N ARG A 7 -35.00 -21.77 7.27
CA ARG A 7 -33.63 -22.30 7.27
C ARG A 7 -33.46 -23.31 6.13
N THR A 8 -32.48 -23.05 5.25
CA THR A 8 -31.98 -24.07 4.32
C THR A 8 -30.46 -23.99 4.33
N GLY A 9 -29.79 -24.89 5.01
CA GLY A 9 -28.32 -24.95 5.05
C GLY A 9 -27.66 -23.75 5.76
N SER A 10 -26.42 -23.48 5.43
CA SER A 10 -25.60 -22.39 6.00
C SER A 10 -25.96 -20.98 5.52
N TRP A 11 -27.06 -20.79 4.78
CA TRP A 11 -27.50 -19.50 4.25
C TRP A 11 -28.82 -19.07 4.91
N HIS A 12 -28.86 -17.82 5.37
CA HIS A 12 -30.09 -17.21 5.88
C HIS A 12 -30.66 -16.28 4.81
N ILE A 13 -31.86 -16.61 4.30
CA ILE A 13 -32.60 -15.76 3.37
C ILE A 13 -33.62 -14.95 4.18
N TYR A 14 -33.51 -13.63 4.17
CA TYR A 14 -34.51 -12.73 4.75
C TYR A 14 -35.45 -12.23 3.64
N LEU A 15 -36.72 -12.53 3.76
CA LEU A 15 -37.78 -11.97 2.92
C LEU A 15 -38.28 -10.66 3.56
N ILE A 16 -38.01 -9.52 2.94
CA ILE A 16 -38.58 -8.24 3.35
C ILE A 16 -39.73 -7.93 2.41
N ASN A 17 -40.97 -8.04 2.91
CA ASN A 17 -42.14 -7.53 2.20
C ASN A 17 -42.27 -6.01 2.46
N VAL A 18 -42.04 -5.22 1.45
CA VAL A 18 -42.31 -3.77 1.47
C VAL A 18 -43.64 -3.56 0.76
N ILE A 19 -44.69 -3.21 1.53
CA ILE A 19 -45.96 -2.79 0.98
C ILE A 19 -45.89 -1.27 0.80
N ALA A 20 -45.79 -0.82 -0.46
CA ALA A 20 -46.01 0.58 -0.80
C ALA A 20 -47.45 0.79 -1.26
N ARG A 21 -48.17 1.71 -0.66
CA ARG A 21 -49.48 2.14 -1.17
C ARG A 21 -49.26 3.30 -2.13
N SER A 22 -49.79 3.19 -3.35
CA SER A 22 -49.93 4.30 -4.26
C SER A 22 -51.36 4.83 -4.16
N ASP A 23 -51.60 6.11 -4.54
CA ASP A 23 -52.90 6.79 -4.48
C ASP A 23 -53.97 6.23 -5.45
N SER A 24 -53.65 5.17 -6.17
CA SER A 24 -54.58 4.40 -7.00
C SER A 24 -54.61 2.98 -6.50
N ASP A 25 -55.67 2.58 -5.90
CA ASP A 25 -56.06 1.31 -5.24
C ASP A 25 -55.45 -0.04 -5.77
N GLU A 26 -54.27 -0.04 -6.38
CA GLU A 26 -53.54 -1.24 -6.77
C GLU A 26 -52.33 -1.49 -5.85
N THR A 27 -52.40 -2.63 -5.13
CA THR A 27 -51.30 -3.06 -4.29
C THR A 27 -50.25 -3.76 -5.13
N ILE A 28 -49.08 -3.10 -5.35
CA ILE A 28 -47.96 -3.70 -6.03
C ILE A 28 -47.04 -4.30 -4.97
N SER A 29 -46.93 -5.67 -4.97
CA SER A 29 -45.97 -6.40 -4.11
C SER A 29 -44.65 -6.57 -4.85
N PHE A 30 -43.57 -5.96 -4.35
CA PHE A 30 -42.22 -6.27 -4.81
C PHE A 30 -41.56 -7.26 -3.86
N ILE A 31 -41.11 -8.40 -4.38
CA ILE A 31 -40.23 -9.32 -3.67
C ILE A 31 -38.79 -8.90 -3.94
N VAL A 32 -38.15 -8.29 -2.98
CA VAL A 32 -36.71 -8.04 -3.03
C VAL A 32 -36.00 -9.22 -2.36
N LEU A 33 -35.37 -10.07 -3.16
CA LEU A 33 -34.45 -11.11 -2.68
C LEU A 33 -33.12 -10.45 -2.29
N GLY A 34 -32.95 -10.13 -1.03
CA GLY A 34 -31.66 -9.72 -0.48
C GLY A 34 -30.91 -10.98 -0.04
N ILE A 35 -29.82 -11.30 -0.73
CA ILE A 35 -28.85 -12.29 -0.24
C ILE A 35 -27.94 -11.54 0.73
N ALA A 36 -28.25 -11.64 2.02
CA ALA A 36 -27.29 -11.25 3.04
C ALA A 36 -26.38 -12.46 3.26
N SER A 37 -25.16 -12.42 2.71
CA SER A 37 -24.11 -13.28 3.22
C SER A 37 -23.96 -12.96 4.71
N SER A 38 -23.75 -13.98 5.53
CA SER A 38 -23.64 -13.86 6.98
C SER A 38 -22.49 -12.94 7.40
N GLY A 39 -22.70 -11.64 7.28
CA GLY A 39 -21.75 -10.60 7.70
C GLY A 39 -21.57 -10.49 9.22
N GLU A 40 -22.37 -11.21 10.00
CA GLU A 40 -22.21 -11.24 11.47
C GLU A 40 -21.11 -12.20 11.93
N ALA A 41 -20.77 -13.23 11.14
CA ALA A 41 -19.60 -14.08 11.45
C ALA A 41 -18.26 -13.36 11.15
N LEU A 42 -18.26 -12.29 10.35
CA LEU A 42 -17.06 -11.47 10.07
C LEU A 42 -16.89 -10.30 11.05
N LEU A 43 -17.90 -9.95 11.86
CA LEU A 43 -17.84 -8.86 12.84
C LEU A 43 -17.28 -9.28 14.20
N GLY A 44 -17.14 -10.58 14.45
CA GLY A 44 -16.58 -11.15 15.68
C GLY A 44 -15.10 -11.55 15.63
N MET A 45 -14.41 -11.37 14.50
CA MET A 45 -13.03 -11.84 14.32
C MET A 45 -12.05 -10.71 13.97
N THR A 46 -12.04 -9.61 14.66
CA THR A 46 -11.08 -8.52 14.40
C THR A 46 -10.37 -8.07 15.66
N GLU A 47 -9.71 -9.00 16.36
CA GLU A 47 -8.58 -8.68 17.25
C GLU A 47 -7.27 -9.35 16.81
N GLY A 48 -7.22 -9.90 15.58
CA GLY A 48 -6.03 -10.34 14.87
C GLY A 48 -6.32 -10.26 13.39
N GLY A 49 -6.09 -9.09 12.75
CA GLY A 49 -6.31 -8.92 11.31
C GLY A 49 -5.46 -9.93 10.52
N HIS A 50 -6.10 -10.73 9.66
CA HIS A 50 -5.37 -11.63 8.76
C HIS A 50 -4.40 -10.82 7.90
N MET A 51 -3.12 -11.23 7.87
CA MET A 51 -2.10 -10.66 7.00
C MET A 51 -2.52 -10.88 5.54
N LYS A 52 -2.48 -9.82 4.74
CA LYS A 52 -2.88 -9.82 3.34
C LYS A 52 -1.70 -10.06 2.41
N LEU A 53 -1.92 -10.70 1.26
CA LEU A 53 -0.91 -10.84 0.21
C LEU A 53 -1.29 -10.00 -1.00
N ASP A 54 -0.38 -9.15 -1.43
CA ASP A 54 -0.52 -8.20 -2.52
C ASP A 54 0.41 -8.55 -3.68
N ALA A 55 0.07 -8.08 -4.88
CA ALA A 55 0.90 -8.16 -6.06
C ALA A 55 1.63 -6.82 -6.33
N ALA A 56 2.81 -6.91 -6.94
CA ALA A 56 3.47 -5.78 -7.58
C ALA A 56 3.25 -5.84 -9.09
N LEU A 57 2.84 -4.71 -9.69
CA LEU A 57 2.73 -4.60 -11.15
C LEU A 57 4.13 -4.66 -11.76
N PRO A 58 4.40 -5.55 -12.74
CA PRO A 58 5.67 -5.52 -13.46
C PRO A 58 5.83 -4.20 -14.24
N PRO A 59 7.06 -3.78 -14.56
CA PRO A 59 7.31 -2.57 -15.35
C PRO A 59 6.93 -2.78 -16.83
N SER A 60 5.63 -2.97 -17.09
CA SER A 60 5.05 -3.24 -18.41
C SER A 60 4.40 -1.99 -19.01
N GLY A 61 4.16 -2.02 -20.33
CA GLY A 61 3.42 -0.95 -20.99
C GLY A 61 1.95 -0.91 -20.60
N LEU A 62 1.31 0.25 -20.74
CA LEU A 62 -0.09 0.44 -20.34
C LEU A 62 -1.06 -0.56 -21.00
N LYS A 63 -0.77 -1.02 -22.21
CA LYS A 63 -1.61 -2.00 -22.93
C LYS A 63 -1.74 -3.35 -22.21
N ASP A 64 -0.77 -3.72 -21.38
CA ASP A 64 -0.73 -5.00 -20.70
C ASP A 64 -1.44 -4.95 -19.32
N VAL A 65 -1.58 -3.75 -18.75
CA VAL A 65 -2.15 -3.52 -17.43
C VAL A 65 -3.55 -4.13 -17.25
N PRO A 66 -4.51 -4.01 -18.20
CA PRO A 66 -5.82 -4.60 -18.04
C PRO A 66 -5.80 -6.12 -17.83
N ALA A 67 -4.96 -6.82 -18.58
CA ALA A 67 -4.85 -8.27 -18.49
C ALA A 67 -4.19 -8.69 -17.16
N ILE A 68 -3.15 -7.96 -16.73
CA ILE A 68 -2.46 -8.20 -15.45
C ILE A 68 -3.41 -7.95 -14.30
N ALA A 69 -4.17 -6.85 -14.31
CA ALA A 69 -5.09 -6.49 -13.24
C ALA A 69 -6.21 -7.53 -13.07
N LYS A 70 -6.84 -7.97 -14.17
CA LYS A 70 -7.86 -9.04 -14.14
C LYS A 70 -7.28 -10.34 -13.58
N ALA A 71 -6.12 -10.76 -14.06
CA ALA A 71 -5.47 -11.97 -13.57
C ALA A 71 -5.09 -11.88 -12.08
N ALA A 72 -4.63 -10.71 -11.61
CA ALA A 72 -4.35 -10.50 -10.19
C ALA A 72 -5.63 -10.60 -9.33
N GLU A 73 -6.75 -10.04 -9.79
CA GLU A 73 -8.05 -10.17 -9.13
C GLU A 73 -8.52 -11.63 -9.12
N GLU A 74 -8.43 -12.35 -10.24
CA GLU A 74 -8.83 -13.76 -10.38
C GLU A 74 -7.97 -14.72 -9.53
N ILE A 75 -6.69 -14.42 -9.35
CA ILE A 75 -5.79 -15.19 -8.46
C ILE A 75 -6.13 -14.97 -7.00
N GLY A 76 -6.68 -13.80 -6.65
CA GLY A 76 -7.16 -13.48 -5.31
C GLY A 76 -6.20 -12.63 -4.49
N PHE A 77 -5.34 -11.83 -5.12
CA PHE A 77 -4.57 -10.80 -4.43
C PHE A 77 -5.50 -9.75 -3.80
N ASP A 78 -5.12 -9.22 -2.64
CA ASP A 78 -5.89 -8.15 -1.99
C ASP A 78 -5.64 -6.78 -2.65
N ALA A 79 -4.42 -6.53 -3.10
CA ALA A 79 -4.08 -5.31 -3.82
C ALA A 79 -3.05 -5.53 -4.94
N LEU A 80 -3.03 -4.58 -5.91
CA LEU A 80 -2.02 -4.46 -6.95
C LEU A 80 -1.32 -3.10 -6.84
N TRP A 81 0.00 -3.13 -6.60
CA TRP A 81 0.81 -1.93 -6.40
C TRP A 81 1.55 -1.50 -7.66
N THR A 82 1.43 -0.23 -8.03
CA THR A 82 2.19 0.40 -9.10
C THR A 82 3.42 1.12 -8.57
N GLN A 83 4.49 1.18 -9.34
CA GLN A 83 5.76 1.78 -8.95
C GLN A 83 6.18 2.86 -9.94
N GLU A 84 6.76 3.96 -9.44
CA GLU A 84 7.35 4.99 -10.28
C GLU A 84 8.83 4.69 -10.58
N THR A 85 9.05 3.87 -11.61
CA THR A 85 10.39 3.49 -12.10
C THR A 85 10.60 3.92 -13.55
N LEU A 86 10.15 3.11 -14.51
CA LEU A 86 10.22 3.40 -15.94
C LEU A 86 9.02 4.20 -16.45
N HIS A 87 7.89 4.14 -15.74
CA HIS A 87 6.61 4.71 -16.15
C HIS A 87 5.98 5.55 -15.03
N ASP A 88 4.99 6.38 -15.37
CA ASP A 88 4.16 7.09 -14.40
C ASP A 88 3.34 6.09 -13.57
N PRO A 89 3.26 6.23 -12.24
CA PRO A 89 2.58 5.26 -11.39
C PRO A 89 1.06 5.39 -11.39
N PHE A 90 0.49 6.54 -11.80
CA PHE A 90 -0.95 6.79 -11.75
C PHE A 90 -1.69 6.32 -12.99
N LEU A 91 -1.07 6.37 -14.18
CA LEU A 91 -1.71 5.93 -15.42
C LEU A 91 -2.16 4.46 -15.37
N PRO A 92 -1.33 3.51 -14.89
CA PRO A 92 -1.79 2.13 -14.68
C PRO A 92 -2.97 2.03 -13.71
N CYS A 93 -3.02 2.87 -12.67
CA CYS A 93 -4.10 2.85 -11.68
C CYS A 93 -5.47 3.12 -12.32
N ALA A 94 -5.57 4.01 -13.32
CA ALA A 94 -6.81 4.25 -14.04
C ALA A 94 -7.31 3.00 -14.79
N LEU A 95 -6.38 2.26 -15.41
CA LEU A 95 -6.71 1.02 -16.10
C LEU A 95 -7.08 -0.11 -15.13
N ILE A 96 -6.43 -0.19 -13.97
CA ILE A 96 -6.79 -1.16 -12.92
C ILE A 96 -8.19 -0.84 -12.39
N ALA A 97 -8.50 0.43 -12.11
CA ALA A 97 -9.83 0.86 -11.66
C ALA A 97 -10.94 0.40 -12.60
N GLU A 98 -10.74 0.58 -13.92
CA GLU A 98 -11.72 0.27 -14.96
C GLU A 98 -11.91 -1.23 -15.19
N HIS A 99 -10.86 -2.04 -15.00
CA HIS A 99 -10.87 -3.45 -15.40
C HIS A 99 -10.96 -4.43 -14.23
N THR A 100 -11.14 -3.94 -13.01
CA THR A 100 -11.32 -4.73 -11.78
C THR A 100 -12.54 -4.26 -11.00
N THR A 101 -13.11 -5.14 -10.17
CA THR A 101 -14.32 -4.86 -9.39
C THR A 101 -14.10 -4.78 -7.90
N HIS A 102 -13.18 -5.57 -7.33
CA HIS A 102 -12.92 -5.66 -5.89
C HIS A 102 -11.44 -5.59 -5.50
N LEU A 103 -10.52 -5.75 -6.48
CA LEU A 103 -9.09 -5.61 -6.23
C LEU A 103 -8.77 -4.19 -5.76
N ASN A 104 -8.15 -4.05 -4.58
CA ASN A 104 -7.57 -2.78 -4.18
C ASN A 104 -6.34 -2.49 -5.04
N PHE A 105 -5.98 -1.23 -5.16
CA PHE A 105 -4.79 -0.86 -5.90
C PHE A 105 -4.27 0.49 -5.44
N GLY A 106 -3.03 0.78 -5.76
CA GLY A 106 -2.43 2.05 -5.39
C GLY A 106 -0.99 2.17 -5.85
N THR A 107 -0.37 3.28 -5.47
CA THR A 107 1.03 3.53 -5.77
C THR A 107 1.92 3.07 -4.61
N ALA A 108 2.99 2.35 -4.92
CA ALA A 108 4.01 1.94 -3.94
C ALA A 108 5.43 2.15 -4.52
N VAL A 109 5.79 3.40 -4.77
CA VAL A 109 5.15 4.65 -4.44
C VAL A 109 5.22 5.66 -5.59
N ALA A 110 4.34 6.68 -5.58
CA ALA A 110 4.52 7.85 -6.43
C ALA A 110 5.54 8.80 -5.81
N VAL A 111 6.42 9.39 -6.64
CA VAL A 111 7.44 10.34 -6.19
C VAL A 111 6.79 11.68 -5.85
N SER A 112 6.64 11.93 -4.57
CA SER A 112 5.91 13.05 -3.99
C SER A 112 6.52 14.41 -4.37
N PHE A 113 7.84 14.58 -4.21
CA PHE A 113 8.51 15.87 -4.42
C PHE A 113 8.65 16.28 -5.89
N ALA A 114 8.36 15.37 -6.81
CA ALA A 114 8.29 15.68 -8.24
C ALA A 114 6.97 16.34 -8.64
N ARG A 115 5.97 16.39 -7.75
CA ARG A 115 4.59 16.79 -8.08
C ARG A 115 4.05 17.83 -7.12
N SER A 116 3.14 18.69 -7.63
CA SER A 116 2.32 19.56 -6.79
C SER A 116 1.35 18.75 -5.92
N PRO A 117 1.14 19.12 -4.65
CA PRO A 117 0.11 18.47 -3.82
C PRO A 117 -1.30 18.61 -4.42
N ALA A 118 -1.59 19.68 -5.12
CA ALA A 118 -2.87 19.87 -5.82
C ALA A 118 -3.07 18.81 -6.91
N ASN A 119 -2.06 18.57 -7.76
CA ASN A 119 -2.14 17.55 -8.82
C ASN A 119 -2.33 16.16 -8.22
N ILE A 120 -1.61 15.83 -7.15
CA ILE A 120 -1.79 14.56 -6.45
C ILE A 120 -3.21 14.45 -5.87
N ALA A 121 -3.74 15.53 -5.27
CA ALA A 121 -5.07 15.53 -4.68
C ALA A 121 -6.16 15.25 -5.73
N TYR A 122 -6.12 15.92 -6.90
CA TYR A 122 -7.06 15.66 -8.01
C TYR A 122 -6.94 14.24 -8.54
N THR A 123 -5.73 13.79 -8.86
CA THR A 123 -5.51 12.44 -9.39
C THR A 123 -6.03 11.35 -8.44
N ALA A 124 -5.72 11.48 -7.14
CA ALA A 124 -6.18 10.51 -6.15
C ALA A 124 -7.71 10.54 -5.97
N TRP A 125 -8.32 11.73 -6.06
CA TRP A 125 -9.77 11.89 -5.99
C TRP A 125 -10.48 11.20 -7.15
N ASP A 126 -10.02 11.44 -8.37
CA ASP A 126 -10.58 10.83 -9.56
C ASP A 126 -10.43 9.30 -9.54
N LEU A 127 -9.27 8.78 -9.13
CA LEU A 127 -9.04 7.34 -8.99
C LEU A 127 -9.92 6.71 -7.91
N ALA A 128 -10.13 7.40 -6.80
CA ALA A 128 -11.01 6.93 -5.73
C ALA A 128 -12.49 6.92 -6.19
N ALA A 129 -12.92 7.95 -6.91
CA ALA A 129 -14.27 8.03 -7.49
C ALA A 129 -14.50 6.90 -8.51
N GLN A 130 -13.59 6.74 -9.48
CA GLN A 130 -13.67 5.73 -10.54
C GLN A 130 -13.68 4.30 -9.98
N SER A 131 -12.96 4.05 -8.90
CA SER A 131 -12.81 2.72 -8.31
C SER A 131 -13.79 2.40 -7.19
N ASN A 132 -14.74 3.29 -6.86
CA ASN A 132 -15.59 3.13 -5.69
C ASN A 132 -14.80 2.96 -4.37
N GLY A 133 -13.73 3.75 -4.19
CA GLY A 133 -12.95 3.83 -2.96
C GLY A 133 -11.87 2.74 -2.80
N ARG A 134 -11.50 2.00 -3.86
CA ARG A 134 -10.45 0.95 -3.81
C ARG A 134 -9.03 1.51 -3.94
N PHE A 135 -8.86 2.76 -4.31
CA PHE A 135 -7.55 3.39 -4.51
C PHE A 135 -6.86 3.73 -3.19
N ILE A 136 -5.55 3.46 -3.11
CA ILE A 136 -4.65 3.81 -2.00
C ILE A 136 -3.53 4.68 -2.53
N LEU A 137 -3.37 5.88 -1.96
CA LEU A 137 -2.31 6.81 -2.36
C LEU A 137 -1.02 6.52 -1.61
N GLY A 138 -0.04 5.92 -2.26
CA GLY A 138 1.29 5.70 -1.70
C GLY A 138 2.29 6.74 -2.18
N LEU A 139 2.95 7.44 -1.27
CA LEU A 139 3.88 8.55 -1.53
C LEU A 139 5.28 8.24 -1.00
N GLY A 140 6.30 8.61 -1.77
CA GLY A 140 7.69 8.53 -1.37
C GLY A 140 8.47 9.79 -1.71
N THR A 141 9.46 10.15 -0.89
CA THR A 141 10.28 11.36 -1.10
C THR A 141 11.28 11.23 -2.24
N GLN A 142 11.63 10.00 -2.61
CA GLN A 142 12.78 9.66 -3.44
C GLN A 142 14.10 10.13 -2.76
N VAL A 143 15.24 10.01 -3.44
CA VAL A 143 16.54 10.50 -2.98
C VAL A 143 16.90 11.81 -3.68
N ARG A 144 17.74 12.63 -3.03
CA ARG A 144 18.12 13.97 -3.49
C ARG A 144 18.56 14.01 -4.95
N ALA A 145 19.44 13.09 -5.35
CA ALA A 145 19.98 13.07 -6.71
C ALA A 145 18.91 12.94 -7.80
N HIS A 146 17.87 12.11 -7.56
CA HIS A 146 16.76 11.97 -8.48
C HIS A 146 15.85 13.21 -8.49
N ILE A 147 15.55 13.79 -7.33
CA ILE A 147 14.71 14.99 -7.26
C ILE A 147 15.37 16.15 -8.00
N GLU A 148 16.66 16.40 -7.76
CA GLU A 148 17.38 17.53 -8.38
C GLU A 148 17.72 17.30 -9.87
N ARG A 149 18.25 16.10 -10.21
CA ARG A 149 18.83 15.88 -11.54
C ARG A 149 17.91 15.19 -12.54
N ARG A 150 16.92 14.43 -12.06
CA ARG A 150 15.94 13.74 -12.92
C ARG A 150 14.63 14.51 -13.02
N PHE A 151 14.15 15.09 -11.89
CA PHE A 151 12.87 15.80 -11.86
C PHE A 151 13.03 17.33 -11.88
N GLY A 152 14.25 17.86 -11.77
CA GLY A 152 14.50 19.30 -11.82
C GLY A 152 13.87 20.10 -10.68
N GLN A 153 13.61 19.45 -9.53
CA GLN A 153 13.00 20.07 -8.36
C GLN A 153 14.03 20.27 -7.25
N PRO A 154 13.91 21.35 -6.46
CA PRO A 154 14.82 21.57 -5.35
C PRO A 154 14.59 20.52 -4.24
N TRP A 155 15.71 19.98 -3.72
CA TRP A 155 15.63 19.15 -2.52
C TRP A 155 15.34 20.01 -1.29
N PRO A 156 14.34 19.63 -0.45
CA PRO A 156 14.00 20.42 0.73
C PRO A 156 15.05 20.30 1.83
N GLU A 157 15.16 21.32 2.66
CA GLU A 157 15.99 21.29 3.85
C GLU A 157 15.54 20.19 4.81
N SER A 158 14.23 20.05 5.01
CA SER A 158 13.62 18.98 5.82
C SER A 158 12.63 18.16 4.99
N PRO A 159 13.04 16.99 4.45
CA PRO A 159 12.15 16.12 3.68
C PRO A 159 10.91 15.65 4.45
N VAL A 160 11.07 15.35 5.75
CA VAL A 160 9.95 14.92 6.60
C VAL A 160 8.92 16.04 6.77
N LYS A 161 9.38 17.28 6.99
CA LYS A 161 8.52 18.46 7.13
C LYS A 161 7.78 18.79 5.84
N LYS A 162 8.50 18.76 4.70
CA LYS A 162 7.87 19.00 3.40
C LYS A 162 6.83 17.95 3.05
N LEU A 163 7.11 16.66 3.33
CA LEU A 163 6.14 15.59 3.08
C LEU A 163 4.92 15.73 4.01
N ARG A 164 5.12 16.11 5.28
CA ARG A 164 4.03 16.45 6.21
C ARG A 164 3.10 17.49 5.62
N GLU A 165 3.64 18.64 5.24
CA GLU A 165 2.84 19.74 4.68
C GLU A 165 2.14 19.32 3.38
N GLN A 166 2.78 18.50 2.55
CA GLN A 166 2.18 17.98 1.33
C GLN A 166 0.97 17.09 1.62
N ILE A 167 1.04 16.20 2.62
CA ILE A 167 -0.09 15.36 3.06
C ILE A 167 -1.22 16.23 3.63
N GLU A 168 -0.87 17.21 4.46
CA GLU A 168 -1.86 18.13 5.05
C GLU A 168 -2.58 18.96 3.98
N VAL A 169 -1.85 19.44 2.97
CA VAL A 169 -2.44 20.16 1.81
C VAL A 169 -3.36 19.24 1.01
N ILE A 170 -2.94 18.01 0.71
CA ILE A 170 -3.79 17.04 -0.01
C ILE A 170 -5.10 16.83 0.77
N ARG A 171 -5.03 16.64 2.07
CA ARG A 171 -6.23 16.47 2.92
C ARG A 171 -7.07 17.73 2.99
N ALA A 172 -6.46 18.92 3.01
CA ALA A 172 -7.19 20.19 2.97
C ALA A 172 -7.98 20.36 1.66
N PHE A 173 -7.43 19.90 0.51
CA PHE A 173 -8.18 19.83 -0.74
C PHE A 173 -9.38 18.88 -0.61
N TRP A 174 -9.15 17.66 -0.14
CA TRP A 174 -10.22 16.66 -0.01
C TRP A 174 -11.31 17.08 0.98
N ASP A 175 -10.95 17.73 2.08
CA ASP A 175 -11.92 18.27 3.04
C ASP A 175 -12.73 19.42 2.43
N CYS A 176 -12.08 20.30 1.67
CA CYS A 176 -12.76 21.35 0.92
C CYS A 176 -13.77 20.76 -0.07
N TRP A 177 -13.42 19.72 -0.82
CA TRP A 177 -14.28 19.11 -1.83
C TRP A 177 -15.41 18.27 -1.22
N GLN A 178 -15.13 17.56 -0.14
CA GLN A 178 -16.10 16.67 0.50
C GLN A 178 -17.08 17.42 1.40
N ASN A 179 -16.56 18.37 2.19
CA ASN A 179 -17.30 19.00 3.29
C ASN A 179 -17.58 20.50 3.05
N GLY A 180 -17.07 21.07 1.95
CA GLY A 180 -17.22 22.51 1.66
C GLY A 180 -16.40 23.42 2.56
N THR A 181 -15.39 22.92 3.26
CA THR A 181 -14.50 23.72 4.10
C THR A 181 -13.69 24.69 3.25
N LYS A 182 -13.38 25.88 3.80
CA LYS A 182 -12.58 26.87 3.08
C LYS A 182 -11.14 26.39 2.96
N LEU A 183 -10.64 26.26 1.73
CA LEU A 183 -9.24 25.96 1.47
C LEU A 183 -8.35 27.13 1.90
N ASN A 184 -7.59 26.96 2.98
CA ASN A 184 -6.69 27.99 3.53
C ASN A 184 -5.51 27.34 4.27
N TYR A 185 -4.60 26.72 3.50
CA TYR A 185 -3.38 26.16 4.06
C TYR A 185 -2.19 27.16 3.94
N ARG A 186 -1.47 27.37 5.03
CA ARG A 186 -0.32 28.29 5.12
C ARG A 186 0.81 27.64 5.91
N GLY A 187 1.65 26.87 5.21
CA GLY A 187 2.85 26.25 5.73
C GLY A 187 4.13 26.99 5.29
N GLU A 188 5.25 26.36 5.57
CA GLU A 188 6.56 26.82 5.15
C GLU A 188 6.81 26.52 3.66
N TYR A 189 6.47 25.31 3.23
CA TYR A 189 6.66 24.84 1.86
C TYR A 189 5.48 25.14 0.94
N TYR A 190 4.27 25.24 1.49
CA TYR A 190 3.06 25.42 0.70
C TYR A 190 2.14 26.51 1.25
N LYS A 191 1.62 27.35 0.34
CA LYS A 191 0.59 28.36 0.60
C LYS A 191 -0.54 28.15 -0.43
N ILE A 192 -1.60 27.48 -0.01
CA ILE A 192 -2.71 27.08 -0.89
C ILE A 192 -4.00 27.66 -0.31
N THR A 193 -4.55 28.68 -0.97
CA THR A 193 -5.67 29.47 -0.44
C THR A 193 -6.76 29.77 -1.46
N LEU A 194 -6.60 29.24 -2.69
CA LEU A 194 -7.54 29.50 -3.78
C LEU A 194 -8.33 28.23 -4.14
N MET A 195 -9.64 28.30 -4.00
CA MET A 195 -10.58 27.36 -4.55
C MET A 195 -11.83 28.12 -5.00
N SER A 196 -12.32 27.82 -6.19
CA SER A 196 -13.61 28.32 -6.65
C SER A 196 -14.48 27.13 -7.07
N PRO A 197 -15.82 27.29 -7.12
CA PRO A 197 -16.73 26.21 -7.48
C PRO A 197 -16.42 25.55 -8.83
N PHE A 198 -15.84 26.30 -9.77
CA PHE A 198 -15.47 25.79 -11.09
C PHE A 198 -14.37 24.72 -11.05
N PHE A 199 -13.48 24.77 -10.04
CA PHE A 199 -12.36 23.85 -9.87
C PHE A 199 -12.61 22.80 -8.78
N GLN A 200 -13.79 22.76 -8.21
CA GLN A 200 -14.15 21.85 -7.13
C GLN A 200 -14.82 20.59 -7.70
N PRO A 201 -14.21 19.40 -7.55
CA PRO A 201 -14.87 18.15 -7.91
C PRO A 201 -16.13 17.91 -7.07
N SER A 202 -17.04 17.10 -7.58
CA SER A 202 -18.18 16.62 -6.79
C SER A 202 -17.71 15.77 -5.60
N PRO A 203 -18.42 15.83 -4.46
CA PRO A 203 -18.14 14.95 -3.32
C PRO A 203 -18.16 13.47 -3.72
N LEU A 204 -17.31 12.66 -3.10
CA LEU A 204 -17.32 11.20 -3.28
C LEU A 204 -18.60 10.62 -2.67
N THR A 205 -19.34 9.87 -3.48
CA THR A 205 -20.59 9.21 -3.07
C THR A 205 -20.38 7.80 -2.54
N SER A 206 -19.28 7.17 -2.92
CA SER A 206 -18.94 5.84 -2.44
C SER A 206 -18.42 5.90 -1.01
N PRO A 207 -18.96 5.10 -0.09
CA PRO A 207 -18.37 5.01 1.24
C PRO A 207 -16.95 4.45 1.11
N PRO A 208 -15.99 5.02 1.85
CA PRO A 208 -14.66 4.43 1.91
C PRO A 208 -14.74 2.99 2.39
N ALA A 209 -13.80 2.14 1.97
CA ALA A 209 -13.72 0.76 2.41
C ALA A 209 -13.89 0.63 3.93
N PRO A 210 -14.47 -0.47 4.46
CA PRO A 210 -14.85 -0.59 5.88
C PRO A 210 -13.75 -0.24 6.88
N LEU A 211 -12.48 -0.52 6.54
CA LEU A 211 -11.30 -0.14 7.33
C LEU A 211 -11.10 1.38 7.43
N LEU A 212 -11.55 2.13 6.43
CA LEU A 212 -11.41 3.59 6.36
C LEU A 212 -12.53 4.31 7.11
N LYS A 213 -13.74 3.73 7.19
CA LYS A 213 -14.83 4.28 8.01
C LYS A 213 -14.44 4.39 9.48
N LYS A 214 -13.69 3.43 10.02
CA LYS A 214 -13.17 3.48 11.40
C LYS A 214 -12.11 4.57 11.59
N ARG A 215 -11.45 5.02 10.50
CA ARG A 215 -10.31 5.96 10.56
C ARG A 215 -10.65 7.37 10.07
N GLY A 216 -11.87 7.61 9.57
CA GLY A 216 -12.32 8.93 9.08
C GLY A 216 -11.62 9.42 7.81
N ALA A 217 -10.77 8.61 7.18
CA ALA A 217 -10.08 8.95 5.94
C ALA A 217 -10.95 8.62 4.72
N LEU A 218 -11.04 9.54 3.77
CA LEU A 218 -11.74 9.33 2.49
C LEU A 218 -10.91 8.46 1.55
N ILE A 219 -9.62 8.78 1.43
CA ILE A 219 -8.64 8.08 0.60
C ILE A 219 -7.45 7.75 1.51
N PRO A 220 -7.02 6.48 1.64
CA PRO A 220 -5.87 6.15 2.47
C PRO A 220 -4.61 6.74 1.89
N ILE A 221 -3.79 7.34 2.75
CA ILE A 221 -2.44 7.77 2.40
C ILE A 221 -1.44 6.83 3.07
N TYR A 222 -0.60 6.19 2.26
CA TYR A 222 0.57 5.44 2.71
C TYR A 222 1.82 6.23 2.36
N ILE A 223 2.85 6.19 3.19
CA ILE A 223 4.15 6.76 2.86
C ILE A 223 5.24 5.71 2.99
N ALA A 224 6.30 5.85 2.19
CA ALA A 224 7.43 4.92 2.26
C ALA A 224 8.67 5.55 2.87
N GLY A 225 9.44 4.74 3.56
CA GLY A 225 10.73 5.15 4.09
C GLY A 225 11.55 4.01 4.66
N VAL A 226 12.84 4.27 4.86
CA VAL A 226 13.77 3.35 5.52
C VAL A 226 14.05 3.79 6.96
N ASN A 227 14.00 5.10 7.21
CA ASN A 227 14.41 5.70 8.47
C ASN A 227 13.23 6.10 9.35
N THR A 228 13.50 6.21 10.63
CA THR A 228 12.50 6.47 11.70
C THR A 228 11.70 7.76 11.52
N GLY A 229 12.26 8.80 10.87
CA GLY A 229 11.57 10.07 10.66
C GLY A 229 10.28 9.94 9.86
N LEU A 230 10.31 9.17 8.75
CA LEU A 230 9.12 8.90 7.93
C LEU A 230 8.19 7.88 8.61
N ALA A 231 8.73 6.91 9.35
CA ALA A 231 7.94 5.99 10.15
C ALA A 231 7.11 6.72 11.24
N LYS A 232 7.73 7.68 11.94
CA LYS A 232 7.02 8.55 12.90
C LYS A 232 5.95 9.39 12.21
N LEU A 233 6.27 9.96 11.05
CA LEU A 233 5.29 10.73 10.27
C LEU A 233 4.10 9.87 9.84
N ALA A 234 4.35 8.63 9.41
CA ALA A 234 3.27 7.69 9.07
C ALA A 234 2.38 7.41 10.28
N GLY A 235 2.97 7.14 11.44
CA GLY A 235 2.25 6.96 12.71
C GLY A 235 1.34 8.14 13.01
N GLU A 236 1.86 9.35 12.85
CA GLU A 236 1.16 10.58 13.19
C GLU A 236 0.03 10.91 12.22
N LEU A 237 0.23 10.76 10.91
CA LEU A 237 -0.70 11.29 9.91
C LEU A 237 -1.30 10.23 8.96
N CYS A 238 -0.65 9.09 8.70
CA CYS A 238 -1.04 8.24 7.57
C CYS A 238 -1.83 6.99 7.99
N GLU A 239 -2.53 6.38 7.05
CA GLU A 239 -3.26 5.12 7.23
C GLU A 239 -2.35 3.90 7.00
N GLY A 240 -1.16 4.11 6.41
CA GLY A 240 -0.20 3.03 6.24
C GLY A 240 1.22 3.49 5.99
N PHE A 241 2.11 2.50 6.07
CA PHE A 241 3.54 2.65 5.84
C PHE A 241 4.05 1.54 4.93
N HIS A 242 4.59 1.92 3.78
CA HIS A 242 5.31 1.00 2.90
C HIS A 242 6.75 0.85 3.36
N VAL A 243 7.08 -0.33 3.81
CA VAL A 243 8.45 -0.68 4.20
C VAL A 243 9.29 -0.88 2.95
N HIS A 244 10.45 -0.21 2.90
CA HIS A 244 11.41 -0.43 1.83
C HIS A 244 11.85 -1.90 1.78
N PRO A 245 12.05 -2.52 0.60
CA PRO A 245 12.46 -3.93 0.49
C PRO A 245 13.75 -4.27 1.26
N PHE A 246 14.65 -3.29 1.41
CA PHE A 246 15.87 -3.45 2.20
C PHE A 246 15.58 -3.27 3.69
N HIS A 247 15.16 -4.35 4.33
CA HIS A 247 14.87 -4.44 5.76
C HIS A 247 15.16 -5.86 6.26
N SER A 248 15.32 -6.02 7.57
CA SER A 248 15.21 -7.30 8.26
C SER A 248 13.99 -7.30 9.21
N PRO A 249 13.42 -8.45 9.56
CA PRO A 249 12.37 -8.53 10.58
C PRO A 249 12.81 -7.91 11.91
N ARG A 250 14.09 -8.06 12.26
CA ARG A 250 14.67 -7.45 13.45
C ARG A 250 14.63 -5.93 13.37
N TYR A 251 15.04 -5.33 12.25
CA TYR A 251 14.99 -3.86 12.05
C TYR A 251 13.55 -3.34 12.12
N LEU A 252 12.59 -4.09 11.58
CA LEU A 252 11.18 -3.71 11.68
C LEU A 252 10.70 -3.72 13.13
N LYS A 253 10.98 -4.79 13.89
CA LYS A 253 10.53 -4.93 15.29
C LYS A 253 11.19 -3.94 16.23
N GLU A 254 12.50 -3.77 16.12
CA GLU A 254 13.28 -2.99 17.09
C GLU A 254 13.32 -1.48 16.76
N VAL A 255 13.13 -1.10 15.48
CA VAL A 255 13.33 0.29 15.05
C VAL A 255 12.07 0.90 14.42
N MET A 256 11.48 0.22 13.42
CA MET A 256 10.42 0.83 12.63
C MET A 256 9.05 0.83 13.34
N LEU A 257 8.63 -0.30 13.91
CA LEU A 257 7.35 -0.37 14.62
C LEU A 257 7.31 0.55 15.85
N PRO A 258 8.35 0.63 16.71
CA PRO A 258 8.41 1.61 17.78
C PRO A 258 8.33 3.07 17.27
N ALA A 259 8.97 3.38 16.13
CA ALA A 259 8.91 4.72 15.57
C ALA A 259 7.50 5.06 15.06
N ILE A 260 6.78 4.12 14.42
CA ILE A 260 5.39 4.31 14.01
C ILE A 260 4.51 4.55 15.26
N GLU A 261 4.69 3.75 16.30
CA GLU A 261 3.94 3.88 17.57
C GLU A 261 4.18 5.24 18.25
N GLU A 262 5.44 5.68 18.30
CA GLU A 262 5.79 7.02 18.82
C GLU A 262 5.07 8.13 18.05
N GLY A 263 5.01 8.01 16.71
CA GLY A 263 4.27 8.95 15.88
C GLY A 263 2.77 8.92 16.14
N ALA A 264 2.18 7.73 16.23
CA ALA A 264 0.75 7.54 16.47
C ALA A 264 0.29 8.14 17.81
N LYS A 265 1.09 7.98 18.86
CA LYS A 265 0.81 8.55 20.18
C LYS A 265 0.68 10.07 20.19
N LYS A 266 1.35 10.79 19.26
CA LYS A 266 1.25 12.27 19.18
C LYS A 266 -0.14 12.76 18.79
N THR A 267 -0.91 11.94 18.11
CA THR A 267 -2.27 12.27 17.64
C THR A 267 -3.33 11.37 18.27
N ASN A 268 -3.05 10.78 19.44
CA ASN A 268 -3.93 9.85 20.15
C ASN A 268 -4.37 8.65 19.31
N ARG A 269 -3.50 8.20 18.38
CA ARG A 269 -3.68 7.02 17.58
C ARG A 269 -2.91 5.83 18.17
N LYS A 270 -3.25 4.64 17.73
CA LYS A 270 -2.57 3.39 18.08
C LYS A 270 -1.72 2.92 16.90
N ARG A 271 -0.75 2.01 17.17
CA ARG A 271 0.05 1.36 16.14
C ARG A 271 -0.84 0.66 15.09
N GLU A 272 -1.92 0.02 15.54
CA GLU A 272 -2.88 -0.73 14.73
C GLU A 272 -3.70 0.15 13.77
N ASP A 273 -3.67 1.48 13.98
CA ASP A 273 -4.27 2.44 13.04
C ASP A 273 -3.40 2.70 11.80
N VAL A 274 -2.20 2.11 11.75
CA VAL A 274 -1.27 2.25 10.63
C VAL A 274 -0.98 0.89 10.03
N SER A 275 -1.45 0.62 8.83
CA SER A 275 -1.18 -0.62 8.12
C SER A 275 0.28 -0.67 7.69
N VAL A 276 1.01 -1.70 8.07
CA VAL A 276 2.41 -1.92 7.67
C VAL A 276 2.43 -2.86 6.47
N SER A 277 2.80 -2.30 5.31
CA SER A 277 2.93 -3.02 4.05
C SER A 277 4.41 -3.30 3.77
N VAL A 278 4.77 -4.57 3.74
CA VAL A 278 6.16 -5.03 3.61
C VAL A 278 6.39 -5.66 2.24
N THR A 279 7.42 -5.21 1.53
CA THR A 279 7.90 -5.88 0.31
C THR A 279 9.05 -6.82 0.68
N ALA A 280 8.80 -8.13 0.59
CA ALA A 280 9.71 -9.18 1.05
C ALA A 280 10.53 -9.79 -0.10
N PHE A 281 11.83 -9.93 0.12
CA PHE A 281 12.66 -10.84 -0.69
C PHE A 281 12.35 -12.28 -0.32
N VAL A 282 12.12 -13.09 -1.35
CA VAL A 282 11.96 -14.55 -1.21
C VAL A 282 12.83 -15.26 -2.23
N ALA A 283 13.35 -16.42 -1.89
CA ALA A 283 14.12 -17.25 -2.79
C ALA A 283 13.80 -18.73 -2.54
N THR A 284 13.37 -19.42 -3.59
CA THR A 284 13.07 -20.85 -3.59
C THR A 284 14.06 -21.64 -4.46
N THR A 285 14.89 -20.93 -5.24
CA THR A 285 15.91 -21.48 -6.12
C THR A 285 17.28 -20.78 -5.93
N PRO A 286 18.38 -21.40 -6.35
CA PRO A 286 19.70 -20.76 -6.33
C PRO A 286 19.77 -19.46 -7.15
N GLU A 287 19.06 -19.39 -8.27
CA GLU A 287 19.00 -18.21 -9.13
C GLU A 287 18.31 -17.04 -8.42
N GLU A 288 17.21 -17.33 -7.73
CA GLU A 288 16.50 -16.33 -6.91
C GLU A 288 17.37 -15.86 -5.72
N MET A 289 18.17 -16.75 -5.11
CA MET A 289 19.15 -16.37 -4.08
C MET A 289 20.21 -15.41 -4.63
N ASN A 290 20.77 -15.70 -5.80
CA ASN A 290 21.75 -14.84 -6.44
C ASN A 290 21.17 -13.48 -6.81
N PHE A 291 19.94 -13.45 -7.33
CA PHE A 291 19.21 -12.21 -7.59
C PHE A 291 19.01 -11.39 -6.29
N ALA A 292 18.58 -12.05 -5.20
CA ALA A 292 18.40 -11.38 -3.91
C ALA A 292 19.73 -10.79 -3.40
N ARG A 293 20.86 -11.52 -3.49
CA ARG A 293 22.19 -10.99 -3.11
C ARG A 293 22.54 -9.74 -3.89
N ALA A 294 22.30 -9.73 -5.19
CA ALA A 294 22.56 -8.56 -6.04
C ALA A 294 21.72 -7.35 -5.62
N GLN A 295 20.42 -7.55 -5.37
CA GLN A 295 19.55 -6.47 -4.92
C GLN A 295 19.91 -5.97 -3.51
N ILE A 296 20.18 -6.88 -2.58
CA ILE A 296 20.61 -6.55 -1.21
C ILE A 296 21.91 -5.75 -1.23
N SER A 297 22.93 -6.20 -2.00
CA SER A 297 24.20 -5.49 -2.12
C SER A 297 24.05 -4.09 -2.69
N PHE A 298 23.19 -3.93 -3.71
CA PHE A 298 22.85 -2.63 -4.30
C PHE A 298 22.23 -1.69 -3.26
N TYR A 299 21.22 -2.13 -2.51
CA TYR A 299 20.60 -1.29 -1.49
C TYR A 299 21.55 -1.00 -0.33
N ALA A 300 22.30 -1.99 0.15
CA ALA A 300 23.25 -1.83 1.24
C ALA A 300 24.39 -0.86 0.92
N SER A 301 24.71 -0.62 -0.37
CA SER A 301 25.68 0.39 -0.81
C SER A 301 25.22 1.83 -0.62
N THR A 302 23.91 2.04 -0.44
CA THR A 302 23.31 3.38 -0.34
C THR A 302 23.50 3.95 1.08
N PRO A 303 24.18 5.10 1.26
CA PRO A 303 24.49 5.61 2.59
C PRO A 303 23.29 5.87 3.49
N SER A 304 22.15 6.30 2.92
CA SER A 304 20.92 6.55 3.68
C SER A 304 20.25 5.27 4.25
N TYR A 305 20.65 4.09 3.79
CA TYR A 305 20.13 2.79 4.27
C TYR A 305 21.07 2.10 5.27
N ARG A 306 22.19 2.75 5.59
CA ARG A 306 23.20 2.24 6.53
C ARG A 306 22.63 1.80 7.88
N PRO A 307 21.65 2.49 8.50
CA PRO A 307 21.12 2.06 9.80
C PRO A 307 20.63 0.61 9.86
N VAL A 308 20.19 0.06 8.71
CA VAL A 308 19.77 -1.36 8.63
C VAL A 308 20.97 -2.29 8.81
N MET A 309 22.11 -1.99 8.16
CA MET A 309 23.35 -2.76 8.29
C MET A 309 24.00 -2.59 9.68
N ASP A 310 23.93 -1.37 10.23
CA ASP A 310 24.52 -1.03 11.53
C ASP A 310 23.86 -1.83 12.66
N LEU A 311 22.53 -2.03 12.60
CA LEU A 311 21.80 -2.85 13.58
C LEU A 311 22.35 -4.29 13.69
N HIS A 312 22.84 -4.81 12.57
CA HIS A 312 23.40 -6.17 12.51
C HIS A 312 24.92 -6.23 12.72
N GLY A 313 25.58 -5.09 12.94
CA GLY A 313 27.04 -5.03 13.09
C GLY A 313 27.80 -5.12 11.76
N TRP A 314 27.13 -4.89 10.63
CA TRP A 314 27.72 -5.04 9.29
C TRP A 314 28.12 -3.70 8.64
N SER A 315 28.39 -2.69 9.45
CA SER A 315 28.81 -1.34 8.99
C SER A 315 30.00 -1.40 8.04
N GLY A 316 31.02 -2.22 8.34
CA GLY A 316 32.20 -2.39 7.50
C GLY A 316 31.90 -3.02 6.13
N VAL A 317 30.86 -3.88 6.01
CA VAL A 317 30.42 -4.40 4.72
C VAL A 317 29.70 -3.31 3.92
N ALA A 318 28.86 -2.51 4.55
CA ALA A 318 28.19 -1.38 3.91
C ALA A 318 29.20 -0.36 3.35
N GLU A 319 30.30 -0.11 4.06
CA GLU A 319 31.39 0.77 3.58
C GLU A 319 32.08 0.21 2.33
N LYS A 320 32.41 -1.07 2.32
CA LYS A 320 32.99 -1.75 1.16
C LYS A 320 32.04 -1.70 -0.04
N LEU A 321 30.75 -2.01 0.17
CA LEU A 321 29.73 -1.92 -0.87
C LEU A 321 29.60 -0.52 -1.44
N SER A 322 29.62 0.53 -0.60
CA SER A 322 29.59 1.93 -1.06
C SER A 322 30.84 2.28 -1.85
N ALA A 323 32.02 1.76 -1.47
CA ALA A 323 33.27 1.95 -2.21
C ALA A 323 33.25 1.28 -3.59
N HIS A 324 32.76 0.03 -3.70
CA HIS A 324 32.57 -0.65 -4.98
C HIS A 324 31.55 0.10 -5.87
N ALA A 325 30.41 0.51 -5.33
CA ALA A 325 29.40 1.25 -6.05
C ALA A 325 29.94 2.59 -6.63
N SER A 326 30.79 3.31 -5.88
CA SER A 326 31.40 4.55 -6.35
C SER A 326 32.37 4.37 -7.52
N LYS A 327 32.93 3.17 -7.68
CA LYS A 327 33.82 2.79 -8.79
C LYS A 327 33.09 2.10 -9.94
N GLY A 328 31.78 1.81 -9.79
CA GLY A 328 31.00 1.08 -10.79
C GLY A 328 31.25 -0.45 -10.80
N GLU A 329 31.83 -1.00 -9.74
CA GLU A 329 32.21 -2.43 -9.60
C GLU A 329 30.99 -3.27 -9.14
N TRP A 330 29.88 -3.18 -9.87
CA TRP A 330 28.58 -3.78 -9.50
C TRP A 330 28.61 -5.32 -9.44
N ALA A 331 29.42 -5.94 -10.29
CA ALA A 331 29.49 -7.40 -10.39
C ALA A 331 30.15 -8.05 -9.15
N GLU A 332 30.97 -7.32 -8.42
CA GLU A 332 31.71 -7.82 -7.24
C GLU A 332 30.89 -7.70 -5.96
N MET A 333 29.93 -6.77 -5.92
CA MET A 333 29.18 -6.45 -4.72
C MET A 333 28.36 -7.64 -4.15
N PRO A 334 27.68 -8.49 -4.95
CA PRO A 334 26.92 -9.62 -4.43
C PRO A 334 27.76 -10.62 -3.63
N MET A 335 29.06 -10.75 -3.94
CA MET A 335 29.97 -11.66 -3.23
C MET A 335 30.28 -11.23 -1.79
N LEU A 336 30.03 -9.98 -1.44
CA LEU A 336 30.17 -9.46 -0.08
C LEU A 336 28.96 -9.80 0.81
N ILE A 337 27.86 -10.28 0.24
CA ILE A 337 26.66 -10.68 0.98
C ILE A 337 26.80 -12.16 1.37
N THR A 338 27.07 -12.41 2.63
CA THR A 338 27.21 -13.78 3.18
C THR A 338 25.85 -14.49 3.24
N ASP A 339 25.85 -15.81 3.49
CA ASP A 339 24.63 -16.59 3.69
C ASP A 339 23.83 -16.11 4.90
N GLU A 340 24.52 -15.71 5.97
CA GLU A 340 23.93 -15.11 7.15
C GLU A 340 23.17 -13.82 6.79
N MET A 341 23.83 -12.90 6.07
CA MET A 341 23.19 -11.66 5.61
C MET A 341 22.00 -11.95 4.70
N LEU A 342 22.15 -12.88 3.74
CA LEU A 342 21.06 -13.25 2.86
C LEU A 342 19.85 -13.72 3.66
N SER A 343 20.03 -14.58 4.66
CA SER A 343 18.93 -15.13 5.48
C SER A 343 18.21 -14.07 6.31
N GLU A 344 18.91 -13.00 6.73
CA GLU A 344 18.29 -11.88 7.44
C GLU A 344 17.40 -11.02 6.53
N PHE A 345 17.80 -10.79 5.29
CA PHE A 345 17.08 -9.93 4.37
C PHE A 345 16.09 -10.67 3.46
N CYS A 346 16.35 -11.95 3.18
CA CYS A 346 15.59 -12.77 2.25
C CYS A 346 15.06 -14.02 2.94
N LEU A 347 13.80 -14.36 2.70
CA LEU A 347 13.29 -15.68 3.10
C LEU A 347 13.73 -16.73 2.07
N VAL A 348 14.72 -17.54 2.44
CA VAL A 348 15.18 -18.68 1.64
C VAL A 348 14.44 -19.93 2.13
N THR A 349 13.60 -20.52 1.29
CA THR A 349 12.77 -21.66 1.66
C THR A 349 12.35 -22.51 0.45
N LYS A 350 11.66 -23.62 0.69
CA LYS A 350 11.04 -24.42 -0.37
C LYS A 350 9.68 -23.86 -0.75
N GLU A 351 9.27 -24.06 -2.01
CA GLU A 351 7.97 -23.56 -2.52
C GLU A 351 6.77 -23.99 -1.67
N ASP A 352 6.75 -25.26 -1.23
CA ASP A 352 5.67 -25.83 -0.42
C ASP A 352 5.54 -25.22 0.99
N LYS A 353 6.59 -24.58 1.48
CA LYS A 353 6.64 -23.94 2.80
C LYS A 353 6.52 -22.41 2.75
N LEU A 354 6.58 -21.81 1.55
CA LEU A 354 6.71 -20.37 1.39
C LEU A 354 5.64 -19.59 2.16
N ALA A 355 4.37 -19.90 1.97
CA ALA A 355 3.28 -19.17 2.60
C ALA A 355 3.32 -19.25 4.13
N SER A 356 3.54 -20.45 4.68
CA SER A 356 3.62 -20.66 6.13
C SER A 356 4.82 -19.95 6.77
N GLU A 357 5.97 -19.99 6.11
CA GLU A 357 7.17 -19.34 6.62
C GLU A 357 7.14 -17.82 6.45
N LEU A 358 6.50 -17.29 5.39
CA LEU A 358 6.21 -15.86 5.25
C LEU A 358 5.32 -15.36 6.40
N LYS A 359 4.20 -16.05 6.65
CA LYS A 359 3.32 -15.71 7.78
C LYS A 359 4.08 -15.70 9.10
N LYS A 360 4.86 -16.76 9.38
CA LYS A 360 5.66 -16.85 10.60
C LYS A 360 6.72 -15.75 10.71
N ARG A 361 7.41 -15.43 9.59
CA ARG A 361 8.49 -14.44 9.57
C ARG A 361 7.99 -13.03 9.88
N TYR A 362 6.78 -12.69 9.41
CA TYR A 362 6.20 -11.35 9.52
C TYR A 362 5.03 -11.25 10.50
N ASP A 363 4.78 -12.31 11.29
CA ASP A 363 3.76 -12.33 12.34
C ASP A 363 3.99 -11.20 13.36
N GLY A 364 2.95 -10.43 13.65
CA GLY A 364 3.02 -9.24 14.51
C GLY A 364 3.86 -8.08 13.96
N ILE A 365 4.34 -8.17 12.70
CA ILE A 365 5.13 -7.13 12.03
C ILE A 365 4.35 -6.45 10.92
N ALA A 366 3.82 -7.26 9.99
CA ALA A 366 3.19 -6.80 8.76
C ALA A 366 1.69 -7.07 8.74
N ASP A 367 0.93 -6.10 8.26
CA ASP A 367 -0.49 -6.26 7.95
C ASP A 367 -0.69 -6.69 6.49
N ARG A 368 0.26 -6.37 5.63
CA ARG A 368 0.28 -6.66 4.19
C ARG A 368 1.66 -7.10 3.73
N LEU A 369 1.73 -8.09 2.88
CA LEU A 369 2.96 -8.54 2.23
C LEU A 369 2.86 -8.40 0.72
N THR A 370 3.96 -7.99 0.10
CA THR A 370 4.17 -8.06 -1.35
C THR A 370 5.48 -8.80 -1.57
N LEU A 371 5.54 -9.74 -2.51
CA LEU A 371 6.82 -10.33 -2.86
C LEU A 371 7.57 -9.36 -3.78
N TYR A 372 8.90 -9.29 -3.62
CA TYR A 372 9.74 -8.45 -4.47
C TYR A 372 9.68 -8.87 -5.95
N THR A 373 9.35 -10.13 -6.20
CA THR A 373 9.06 -10.66 -7.54
C THR A 373 7.70 -10.14 -8.03
N PRO A 374 7.63 -9.40 -9.14
CA PRO A 374 6.36 -8.91 -9.67
C PRO A 374 5.48 -10.06 -10.17
N PHE A 375 4.17 -9.81 -10.15
CA PHE A 375 3.20 -10.76 -10.68
C PHE A 375 3.11 -10.65 -12.20
N VAL A 376 3.46 -11.74 -12.91
CA VAL A 376 3.30 -11.85 -14.36
C VAL A 376 2.29 -12.97 -14.64
N PRO A 377 1.14 -12.66 -15.27
CA PRO A 377 0.12 -13.68 -15.61
C PRO A 377 0.68 -14.78 -16.49
N ARG A 378 0.25 -16.01 -16.25
CA ARG A 378 0.61 -17.23 -16.99
C ARG A 378 2.04 -17.73 -16.78
N GLU A 379 2.86 -17.04 -16.00
CA GLU A 379 4.22 -17.51 -15.72
C GLU A 379 4.28 -18.46 -14.51
N ARG A 380 3.53 -18.21 -13.46
CA ARG A 380 3.54 -19.04 -12.23
C ARG A 380 2.18 -19.02 -11.52
N ASP A 381 1.07 -19.00 -12.28
CA ASP A 381 -0.28 -18.81 -11.72
C ASP A 381 -0.63 -19.85 -10.65
N GLU A 382 -0.28 -21.13 -10.86
CA GLU A 382 -0.54 -22.19 -9.86
C GLU A 382 0.26 -21.97 -8.57
N TRP A 383 1.51 -21.55 -8.70
CA TRP A 383 2.36 -21.21 -7.58
C TRP A 383 1.79 -20.02 -6.79
N TRP A 384 1.32 -18.98 -7.48
CA TRP A 384 0.67 -17.83 -6.85
C TRP A 384 -0.61 -18.24 -6.13
N ARG A 385 -1.48 -19.06 -6.74
CA ARG A 385 -2.70 -19.58 -6.12
C ARG A 385 -2.40 -20.36 -4.83
N LYS A 386 -1.41 -21.24 -4.85
CA LYS A 386 -0.96 -21.98 -3.66
C LYS A 386 -0.41 -21.06 -2.58
N THR A 387 0.35 -20.04 -2.98
CA THR A 387 0.96 -19.08 -2.03
C THR A 387 -0.11 -18.20 -1.38
N ILE A 388 -1.12 -17.75 -2.13
CA ILE A 388 -2.19 -16.86 -1.64
C ILE A 388 -3.21 -17.57 -0.75
N GLN A 389 -3.55 -18.81 -1.06
CA GLN A 389 -4.63 -19.55 -0.38
C GLN A 389 -4.59 -19.43 1.15
N PRO A 390 -3.44 -19.60 1.83
CA PRO A 390 -3.38 -19.46 3.29
C PRO A 390 -3.58 -18.02 3.81
N PHE A 391 -3.47 -16.99 2.96
CA PHE A 391 -3.70 -15.60 3.33
C PHE A 391 -5.17 -15.21 3.21
N ASN A 392 -5.95 -15.94 2.42
CA ASN A 392 -7.38 -15.72 2.21
C ASN A 392 -8.26 -16.65 3.06
N ALA A 393 -7.64 -17.57 3.82
CA ALA A 393 -8.30 -18.49 4.77
C ALA A 393 -8.39 -17.82 6.18
#